data_a698b6c66dcd32e6e07bb27bf902296f
#
_entry.id   a698b6c66dcd32e6e07bb27bf902296f
#
_cell.length_a   1.000
_cell.length_b   1.000
_cell.length_c   1.000
_cell.angle_alpha   90.00
_cell.angle_beta   90.00
_cell.angle_gamma   90.00
#
_symmetry.space_group_name_H-M   'P 1'
#
loop_
_entity.id
_entity.type
_entity.pdbx_description
1 polymer ?
#
loop_
_entity_poly.entity_id
_entity_poly.type
_entity_poly.pdbx_seq_one_letter_code
_entity_poly.pdbx_strand_id
1 'polypeptide(L)'
;LRHVARQGYAVDLEEFADGVCCVSAAIFDRSEFPTGAYTVSLPASRFEERVAALANAVKRAAIQASIALGFLGTYPPASPLLRAGAAESASA
;
A
#
# COMPACT_ATOMS: atom_id res chain seq x y z
N LEU A 1 7.24 -1.64 -6.90
CA LEU A 1 6.20 -0.82 -6.25
C LEU A 1 6.53 0.65 -6.35
N ARG A 2 5.52 1.45 -6.55
CA ARG A 2 5.67 2.87 -6.74
C ARG A 2 4.65 3.64 -5.95
N HIS A 3 4.96 4.89 -5.67
CA HIS A 3 3.98 5.83 -5.14
C HIS A 3 3.33 5.39 -3.83
N VAL A 4 4.15 4.86 -2.94
CA VAL A 4 3.63 4.33 -1.70
C VAL A 4 3.27 5.43 -0.71
N ALA A 5 4.19 6.34 -0.49
CA ALA A 5 4.15 7.15 0.71
C ALA A 5 2.97 8.11 0.80
N ARG A 6 2.75 8.90 -0.23
CA ARG A 6 1.80 9.99 -0.10
C ARG A 6 0.37 9.55 -0.11
N GLN A 7 0.03 8.70 -1.03
CA GLN A 7 -1.37 8.31 -1.21
C GLN A 7 -1.80 7.19 -0.28
N GLY A 8 -0.86 6.53 0.38
CA GLY A 8 -1.17 5.47 1.33
C GLY A 8 -1.38 4.11 0.70
N TYR A 9 -1.11 3.97 -0.57
CA TYR A 9 -1.14 2.68 -1.24
C TYR A 9 -0.14 2.66 -2.39
N ALA A 10 0.17 1.47 -2.87
CA ALA A 10 1.10 1.25 -3.96
C ALA A 10 0.41 0.46 -5.07
N VAL A 11 0.82 0.69 -6.30
CA VAL A 11 0.28 0.02 -7.46
C VAL A 11 1.42 -0.68 -8.19
N ASP A 12 1.19 -1.94 -8.55
CA ASP A 12 2.13 -2.74 -9.32
C ASP A 12 1.45 -3.07 -10.66
N LEU A 13 1.99 -2.54 -11.75
CA LEU A 13 1.41 -2.67 -13.09
C LEU A 13 2.13 -3.77 -13.86
N GLU A 14 1.77 -5.02 -13.59
CA GLU A 14 2.34 -6.18 -14.29
C GLU A 14 3.84 -6.36 -14.07
N GLU A 15 4.39 -5.73 -13.03
CA GLU A 15 5.83 -5.84 -12.77
C GLU A 15 6.18 -7.20 -12.21
N PHE A 16 5.25 -7.81 -11.53
CA PHE A 16 5.46 -9.09 -10.88
C PHE A 16 5.10 -10.26 -11.80
N ALA A 17 3.99 -10.14 -12.53
CA ALA A 17 3.52 -11.18 -13.43
C ALA A 17 2.72 -10.56 -14.56
N ASP A 18 2.91 -11.06 -15.77
CA ASP A 18 2.17 -10.57 -16.92
C ASP A 18 0.67 -10.75 -16.71
N GLY A 19 -0.08 -9.71 -17.05
CA GLY A 19 -1.53 -9.76 -16.98
C GLY A 19 -2.11 -9.57 -15.60
N VAL A 20 -1.26 -9.32 -14.60
CA VAL A 20 -1.71 -9.16 -13.21
C VAL A 20 -1.23 -7.84 -12.66
N CYS A 21 -2.15 -7.05 -12.14
CA CYS A 21 -1.84 -5.81 -11.45
C CYS A 21 -2.21 -5.96 -9.99
N CYS A 22 -1.49 -5.26 -9.12
CA CYS A 22 -1.71 -5.34 -7.68
C CYS A 22 -1.87 -3.96 -7.07
N VAL A 23 -2.68 -3.89 -6.02
CA VAL A 23 -2.80 -2.70 -5.20
C VAL A 23 -2.52 -3.12 -3.77
N SER A 24 -1.64 -2.40 -3.09
CA SER A 24 -1.22 -2.73 -1.72
C SER A 24 -1.26 -1.51 -0.82
N ALA A 25 -1.54 -1.74 0.45
CA ALA A 25 -1.46 -0.69 1.46
C ALA A 25 -0.79 -1.26 2.70
N ALA A 26 0.19 -0.54 3.21
CA ALA A 26 0.99 -0.99 4.34
C ALA A 26 0.22 -0.89 5.64
N ILE A 27 0.53 -1.78 6.57
CA ILE A 27 -0.02 -1.81 7.92
C ILE A 27 1.09 -1.37 8.86
N PHE A 28 0.81 -0.40 9.72
CA PHE A 28 1.80 0.15 10.64
C PHE A 28 1.44 -0.19 12.08
N ASP A 29 2.46 -0.37 12.91
CA ASP A 29 2.24 -0.62 14.33
C ASP A 29 2.29 0.70 15.11
N ARG A 30 2.30 0.56 16.44
CA ARG A 30 2.34 1.72 17.34
C ARG A 30 3.55 2.61 17.10
N SER A 31 4.66 2.03 16.72
CA SER A 31 5.90 2.77 16.46
C SER A 31 5.95 3.36 15.05
N GLU A 32 4.87 3.24 14.30
CA GLU A 32 4.80 3.68 12.90
C GLU A 32 5.74 2.89 12.00
N PHE A 33 6.00 1.65 12.41
CA PHE A 33 6.86 0.77 11.64
C PHE A 33 5.99 -0.13 10.77
N PRO A 34 6.30 -0.29 9.49
CA PRO A 34 5.51 -1.15 8.61
C PRO A 34 5.71 -2.62 8.99
N THR A 35 4.62 -3.29 9.33
CA THR A 35 4.67 -4.68 9.79
C THR A 35 4.05 -5.64 8.80
N GLY A 36 3.33 -5.15 7.82
CA GLY A 36 2.68 -5.99 6.83
C GLY A 36 1.95 -5.14 5.82
N ALA A 37 1.14 -5.79 5.01
CA ALA A 37 0.38 -5.07 4.00
C ALA A 37 -0.83 -5.89 3.57
N TYR A 38 -1.88 -5.19 3.17
CA TYR A 38 -2.96 -5.80 2.40
C TYR A 38 -2.67 -5.63 0.93
N THR A 39 -2.86 -6.68 0.16
CA THR A 39 -2.62 -6.66 -1.26
C THR A 39 -3.78 -7.31 -1.98
N VAL A 40 -4.24 -6.68 -3.05
CA VAL A 40 -5.27 -7.25 -3.92
C VAL A 40 -4.69 -7.32 -5.32
N SER A 41 -4.82 -8.49 -5.94
CA SER A 41 -4.39 -8.72 -7.32
C SER A 41 -5.63 -8.80 -8.20
N LEU A 42 -5.50 -8.29 -9.42
CA LEU A 42 -6.60 -8.35 -10.36
C LEU A 42 -6.05 -8.39 -11.78
N PRO A 43 -6.86 -8.89 -12.75
CA PRO A 43 -6.41 -8.91 -14.14
C PRO A 43 -6.16 -7.51 -14.66
N ALA A 44 -5.08 -7.36 -15.43
CA ALA A 44 -4.73 -6.06 -15.98
C ALA A 44 -5.86 -5.49 -16.84
N SER A 45 -6.62 -6.35 -17.50
CA SER A 45 -7.73 -5.91 -18.35
C SER A 45 -8.83 -5.20 -17.57
N ARG A 46 -8.90 -5.41 -16.25
CA ARG A 46 -9.91 -4.80 -15.41
C ARG A 46 -9.37 -3.70 -14.52
N PHE A 47 -8.08 -3.46 -14.60
CA PHE A 47 -7.42 -2.62 -13.62
C PHE A 47 -7.92 -1.19 -13.63
N GLU A 48 -7.98 -0.57 -14.79
CA GLU A 48 -8.31 0.85 -14.87
C GLU A 48 -9.70 1.16 -14.31
N GLU A 49 -10.65 0.28 -14.56
CA GLU A 49 -12.01 0.52 -14.09
C GLU A 49 -12.18 0.22 -12.60
N ARG A 50 -11.23 -0.51 -12.01
CA ARG A 50 -11.36 -0.97 -10.62
C ARG A 50 -10.39 -0.35 -9.66
N VAL A 51 -9.34 0.27 -10.17
CA VAL A 51 -8.22 0.66 -9.30
C VAL A 51 -8.63 1.64 -8.20
N ALA A 52 -9.48 2.62 -8.53
CA ALA A 52 -9.85 3.62 -7.53
C ALA A 52 -10.61 3.00 -6.36
N ALA A 53 -11.59 2.15 -6.67
CA ALA A 53 -12.38 1.49 -5.65
C ALA A 53 -11.53 0.53 -4.82
N LEU A 54 -10.64 -0.21 -5.48
CA LEU A 54 -9.78 -1.15 -4.78
C LEU A 54 -8.76 -0.46 -3.92
N ALA A 55 -8.19 0.64 -4.40
CA ALA A 55 -7.23 1.41 -3.61
C ALA A 55 -7.87 1.92 -2.32
N ASN A 56 -9.10 2.43 -2.43
CA ASN A 56 -9.82 2.88 -1.25
C ASN A 56 -10.10 1.75 -0.27
N ALA A 57 -10.52 0.61 -0.78
CA ALA A 57 -10.85 -0.53 0.06
C ALA A 57 -9.61 -1.07 0.78
N VAL A 58 -8.52 -1.23 0.04
CA VAL A 58 -7.28 -1.76 0.60
C VAL A 58 -6.70 -0.78 1.63
N LYS A 59 -6.73 0.50 1.32
CA LYS A 59 -6.24 1.52 2.23
C LYS A 59 -7.05 1.54 3.51
N ARG A 60 -8.37 1.46 3.40
CA ARG A 60 -9.24 1.45 4.57
C ARG A 60 -8.99 0.24 5.46
N ALA A 61 -8.82 -0.93 4.84
CA ALA A 61 -8.52 -2.14 5.59
C ALA A 61 -7.18 -2.01 6.31
N ALA A 62 -6.18 -1.45 5.63
CA ALA A 62 -4.86 -1.27 6.22
C ALA A 62 -4.88 -0.27 7.38
N ILE A 63 -5.68 0.79 7.26
CA ILE A 63 -5.84 1.76 8.34
C ILE A 63 -6.45 1.07 9.56
N GLN A 64 -7.50 0.28 9.37
CA GLN A 64 -8.14 -0.38 10.50
C GLN A 64 -7.21 -1.39 11.17
N ALA A 65 -6.44 -2.13 10.38
CA ALA A 65 -5.47 -3.06 10.94
C ALA A 65 -4.39 -2.31 11.70
N SER A 66 -3.95 -1.18 11.17
CA SER A 66 -2.93 -0.37 11.85
C SER A 66 -3.42 0.12 13.20
N ILE A 67 -4.66 0.61 13.23
CA ILE A 67 -5.25 1.08 14.49
C ILE A 67 -5.34 -0.06 15.49
N ALA A 68 -5.71 -1.24 15.05
CA ALA A 68 -5.78 -2.40 15.92
C ALA A 68 -4.41 -2.77 16.50
N LEU A 69 -3.33 -2.41 15.81
CA LEU A 69 -1.98 -2.64 16.29
C LEU A 69 -1.43 -1.46 17.11
N GLY A 70 -2.27 -0.47 17.37
CA GLY A 70 -1.87 0.66 18.22
C GLY A 70 -1.39 1.89 17.48
N PHE A 71 -1.50 1.90 16.16
CA PHE A 71 -1.12 3.06 15.36
C PHE A 71 -2.05 4.23 15.66
N LEU A 72 -1.49 5.40 15.95
CA LEU A 72 -2.26 6.57 16.34
C LEU A 72 -2.01 7.78 15.45
N GLY A 73 -1.10 7.68 14.51
CA GLY A 73 -0.70 8.81 13.70
C GLY A 73 -1.58 9.03 12.49
N THR A 74 -1.10 9.88 11.61
CA THR A 74 -1.74 10.13 10.32
C THR A 74 -1.31 9.06 9.34
N TYR A 75 -2.26 8.50 8.63
CA TYR A 75 -1.98 7.45 7.67
C TYR A 75 -1.82 8.04 6.26
N PRO A 76 -0.75 7.72 5.53
CA PRO A 76 0.42 6.98 6.02
C PRO A 76 1.31 7.90 6.85
N PRO A 77 2.08 7.32 7.79
CA PRO A 77 2.95 8.15 8.62
C PRO A 77 4.07 8.76 7.81
N ALA A 78 4.42 10.00 8.17
CA ALA A 78 5.46 10.72 7.46
C ALA A 78 6.81 10.49 8.15
N SER A 79 7.21 9.25 8.29
CA SER A 79 8.46 8.93 8.96
C SER A 79 9.61 8.83 7.97
N PRO A 80 10.83 9.11 8.40
CA PRO A 80 11.99 8.91 7.51
C PRO A 80 12.12 7.48 7.05
N LEU A 81 11.75 6.53 7.91
CA LEU A 81 11.80 5.12 7.55
C LEU A 81 10.85 4.81 6.40
N LEU A 82 9.65 5.38 6.43
CA LEU A 82 8.70 5.16 5.37
C LEU A 82 9.21 5.74 4.06
N ARG A 83 9.79 6.93 4.11
CA ARG A 83 10.32 7.54 2.89
C ARG A 83 11.47 6.72 2.31
N ALA A 84 12.33 6.21 3.17
CA ALA A 84 13.42 5.34 2.72
C ALA A 84 12.87 4.05 2.13
N GLY A 85 11.86 3.47 2.80
CA GLY A 85 11.22 2.27 2.32
C GLY A 85 10.54 2.47 0.99
N ALA A 86 9.90 3.62 0.79
CA ALA A 86 9.25 3.91 -0.48
C ALA A 86 10.27 4.01 -1.60
N ALA A 87 11.41 4.61 -1.34
CA ALA A 87 12.47 4.72 -2.34
C ALA A 87 13.02 3.34 -2.69
N GLU A 88 13.19 2.50 -1.70
CA GLU A 88 13.68 1.14 -1.93
C GLU A 88 12.65 0.29 -2.64
N SER A 89 11.39 0.46 -2.29
CA SER A 89 10.32 -0.29 -2.94
C SER A 89 10.23 0.04 -4.41
N ALA A 90 10.52 1.27 -4.78
CA ALA A 90 10.51 1.65 -6.17
C ALA A 90 11.58 0.91 -6.96
N SER A 91 12.65 0.49 -6.30
CA SER A 91 13.72 -0.26 -6.95
C SER A 91 13.55 -1.76 -6.84
N ALA A 92 12.73 -2.19 -5.93
CA ALA A 92 12.50 -3.59 -5.73
C ALA A 92 11.45 -4.09 -6.71
#